data_8123aa24d755408aa81b3a2725d20713
#
_entry.id   8123aa24d755408aa81b3a2725d20713
#
_cell.length_a   1.000
_cell.length_b   1.000
_cell.length_c   1.000
_cell.angle_alpha   90.00
_cell.angle_beta   90.00
_cell.angle_gamma   90.00
#
_symmetry.space_group_name_H-M   'P 1'
#
loop_
_entity.id
_entity.type
_entity.pdbx_description
1 polymer ?
#
loop_
_entity_poly.entity_id
_entity_poly.type
_entity_poly.pdbx_seq_one_letter_code
_entity_poly.pdbx_strand_id
1 'polypeptide(L)'
;LHEVGIREIYVVVGFMKERYEYLIDEFGVELVVNPDYMTKNNLHSVRLVRRHLENAYIIPCDIWCDRNPFDRYESYSWYMVSDLVENESSVRVNRKMELVTVPEGNGGNAMIGICYLTGEEAGIVAENIEKLSRDLRYDGVFWEEALYRKDKMIVAARFVHGSDVVEINTYEQLRELDSHSGQLKTDAIQVICQA
;
A
#
# COMPACT_ATOMS: atom_id res chain seq x y z
N LEU A 1 -10.89 -4.37 -7.27
CA LEU A 1 -11.74 -4.04 -6.12
C LEU A 1 -13.22 -4.23 -6.44
N HIS A 2 -13.74 -3.65 -7.50
CA HIS A 2 -15.17 -3.75 -7.88
C HIS A 2 -15.62 -5.18 -8.15
N GLU A 3 -14.78 -6.03 -8.72
CA GLU A 3 -15.06 -7.45 -8.98
C GLU A 3 -15.42 -8.24 -7.72
N VAL A 4 -14.74 -7.91 -6.60
CA VAL A 4 -15.00 -8.53 -5.30
C VAL A 4 -16.04 -7.77 -4.46
N GLY A 5 -16.67 -6.72 -5.03
CA GLY A 5 -17.76 -5.98 -4.40
C GLY A 5 -17.34 -4.85 -3.47
N ILE A 6 -16.06 -4.44 -3.48
CA ILE A 6 -15.57 -3.25 -2.77
C ILE A 6 -15.93 -2.03 -3.61
N ARG A 7 -16.70 -1.10 -3.03
CA ARG A 7 -17.24 0.09 -3.73
C ARG A 7 -16.79 1.42 -3.11
N GLU A 8 -16.53 1.44 -1.84
CA GLU A 8 -16.04 2.61 -1.13
C GLU A 8 -14.53 2.69 -1.32
N ILE A 9 -14.07 3.62 -2.16
CA ILE A 9 -12.68 3.75 -2.57
C ILE A 9 -12.26 5.21 -2.43
N TYR A 10 -11.23 5.46 -1.64
CA TYR A 10 -10.59 6.76 -1.46
C TYR A 10 -9.25 6.75 -2.19
N VAL A 11 -9.05 7.70 -3.10
CA VAL A 11 -7.77 7.88 -3.80
C VAL A 11 -7.13 9.17 -3.30
N VAL A 12 -6.00 9.04 -2.60
CA VAL A 12 -5.26 10.21 -2.11
C VAL A 12 -4.35 10.70 -3.22
N VAL A 13 -4.53 11.94 -3.63
CA VAL A 13 -3.84 12.57 -4.75
C VAL A 13 -3.07 13.81 -4.30
N GLY A 14 -1.99 14.12 -5.00
CA GLY A 14 -1.16 15.32 -4.75
C GLY A 14 -0.81 16.02 -6.04
N PHE A 15 0.29 15.62 -6.67
CA PHE A 15 0.77 16.19 -7.93
C PHE A 15 -0.24 15.91 -9.05
N MET A 16 -0.50 16.95 -9.85
CA MET A 16 -1.42 16.90 -11.01
C MET A 16 -2.79 16.27 -10.69
N LYS A 17 -3.34 16.55 -9.50
CA LYS A 17 -4.60 15.98 -8.98
C LYS A 17 -5.75 16.03 -10.00
N GLU A 18 -5.81 17.05 -10.84
CA GLU A 18 -6.83 17.23 -11.86
C GLU A 18 -6.84 16.11 -12.91
N ARG A 19 -5.72 15.43 -13.10
CA ARG A 19 -5.62 14.29 -14.01
C ARG A 19 -6.28 13.02 -13.49
N TYR A 20 -6.67 13.00 -12.23
CA TYR A 20 -7.32 11.84 -11.59
C TYR A 20 -8.84 12.03 -11.46
N GLU A 21 -9.40 13.18 -11.85
CA GLU A 21 -10.84 13.48 -11.72
C GLU A 21 -11.71 12.47 -12.47
N TYR A 22 -11.23 11.92 -13.59
CA TYR A 22 -11.95 10.90 -14.35
C TYR A 22 -12.24 9.63 -13.53
N LEU A 23 -11.44 9.32 -12.49
CA LEU A 23 -11.67 8.19 -11.60
C LEU A 23 -13.00 8.31 -10.84
N ILE A 24 -13.48 9.53 -10.59
CA ILE A 24 -14.77 9.77 -9.95
C ILE A 24 -15.89 9.28 -10.87
N ASP A 25 -15.86 9.69 -12.13
CA ASP A 25 -16.91 9.38 -13.10
C ASP A 25 -16.87 7.90 -13.53
N GLU A 26 -15.69 7.34 -13.74
CA GLU A 26 -15.52 5.98 -14.25
C GLU A 26 -15.64 4.91 -13.17
N PHE A 27 -15.15 5.19 -11.95
CA PHE A 27 -15.03 4.20 -10.88
C PHE A 27 -15.78 4.56 -9.60
N GLY A 28 -16.36 5.75 -9.52
CA GLY A 28 -17.12 6.19 -8.34
C GLY A 28 -16.25 6.34 -7.10
N VAL A 29 -14.98 6.73 -7.26
CA VAL A 29 -14.05 6.93 -6.15
C VAL A 29 -14.22 8.31 -5.53
N GLU A 30 -13.76 8.48 -4.29
CA GLU A 30 -13.60 9.79 -3.64
C GLU A 30 -12.14 10.23 -3.72
N LEU A 31 -11.88 11.40 -4.31
CA LEU A 31 -10.54 11.98 -4.36
C LEU A 31 -10.28 12.79 -3.09
N VAL A 32 -9.19 12.48 -2.41
CA VAL A 32 -8.71 13.21 -1.22
C VAL A 32 -7.40 13.88 -1.55
N VAL A 33 -7.37 15.22 -1.50
CA VAL A 33 -6.17 15.98 -1.85
C VAL A 33 -5.20 16.05 -0.68
N ASN A 34 -3.96 15.59 -0.87
CA ASN A 34 -2.85 15.81 0.05
C ASN A 34 -2.13 17.11 -0.33
N PRO A 35 -2.26 18.20 0.44
CA PRO A 35 -1.57 19.46 0.15
C PRO A 35 -0.07 19.40 0.43
N ASP A 36 0.37 18.46 1.27
CA ASP A 36 1.75 18.34 1.74
C ASP A 36 2.58 17.33 0.93
N TYR A 37 2.07 16.83 -0.20
CA TYR A 37 2.68 15.75 -0.99
C TYR A 37 4.15 16.01 -1.41
N MET A 38 4.55 17.28 -1.54
CA MET A 38 5.93 17.64 -1.91
C MET A 38 6.93 17.59 -0.74
N THR A 39 6.45 17.63 0.48
CA THR A 39 7.29 17.82 1.68
C THR A 39 7.19 16.69 2.69
N LYS A 40 6.17 15.84 2.53
CA LYS A 40 5.87 14.75 3.44
C LYS A 40 5.63 13.44 2.70
N ASN A 41 6.02 12.34 3.32
CA ASN A 41 5.85 11.01 2.76
C ASN A 41 4.42 10.47 2.97
N ASN A 42 4.14 9.24 2.53
CA ASN A 42 2.82 8.63 2.45
C ASN A 42 2.14 8.40 3.82
N LEU A 43 2.86 8.44 4.95
CA LEU A 43 2.24 8.50 6.28
C LEU A 43 1.19 9.61 6.37
N HIS A 44 1.50 10.77 5.79
CA HIS A 44 0.59 11.92 5.77
C HIS A 44 -0.56 11.76 4.80
N SER A 45 -0.37 11.00 3.73
CA SER A 45 -1.47 10.62 2.82
C SER A 45 -2.48 9.71 3.52
N VAL A 46 -2.01 8.65 4.19
CA VAL A 46 -2.90 7.73 4.94
C VAL A 46 -3.58 8.44 6.11
N ARG A 47 -2.90 9.43 6.74
CA ARG A 47 -3.52 10.26 7.79
C ARG A 47 -4.81 10.93 7.35
N LEU A 48 -4.89 11.41 6.10
CA LEU A 48 -6.09 12.10 5.60
C LEU A 48 -7.33 11.19 5.57
N VAL A 49 -7.11 9.90 5.33
CA VAL A 49 -8.16 8.87 5.23
C VAL A 49 -8.22 7.94 6.45
N ARG A 50 -7.49 8.22 7.52
CA ARG A 50 -7.35 7.33 8.69
C ARG A 50 -8.66 6.94 9.38
N ARG A 51 -9.73 7.71 9.18
CA ARG A 51 -11.07 7.42 9.73
C ARG A 51 -11.78 6.27 9.01
N HIS A 52 -11.25 5.87 7.85
CA HIS A 52 -11.78 4.83 6.98
C HIS A 52 -10.94 3.55 7.02
N LEU A 53 -10.04 3.40 8.02
CA LEU A 53 -9.15 2.24 8.11
C LEU A 53 -9.82 0.98 8.70
N GLU A 54 -11.00 1.09 9.27
CA GLU A 54 -11.74 -0.07 9.76
C GLU A 54 -12.32 -0.87 8.58
N ASN A 55 -11.96 -2.16 8.51
CA ASN A 55 -12.32 -3.06 7.41
C ASN A 55 -11.86 -2.54 6.02
N ALA A 56 -10.62 -2.03 5.96
CA ALA A 56 -10.12 -1.35 4.79
C ALA A 56 -8.78 -1.92 4.29
N TYR A 57 -8.61 -1.88 2.98
CA TYR A 57 -7.31 -2.07 2.34
C TYR A 57 -6.58 -0.74 2.22
N ILE A 58 -5.27 -0.77 2.46
CA ILE A 58 -4.33 0.26 2.04
C ILE A 58 -3.56 -0.33 0.87
N ILE A 59 -3.55 0.39 -0.27
CA ILE A 59 -3.00 -0.12 -1.53
C ILE A 59 -2.11 0.95 -2.13
N PRO A 60 -0.81 0.67 -2.36
CA PRO A 60 0.05 1.53 -3.16
C PRO A 60 -0.47 1.60 -4.61
N CYS A 61 -0.30 2.73 -5.27
CA CYS A 61 -0.81 2.93 -6.63
C CYS A 61 0.10 2.37 -7.74
N ASP A 62 1.31 1.96 -7.40
CA ASP A 62 2.38 1.47 -8.27
C ASP A 62 2.56 -0.05 -8.23
N ILE A 63 1.70 -0.76 -7.52
CA ILE A 63 1.72 -2.24 -7.43
C ILE A 63 0.75 -2.86 -8.42
N TRP A 64 1.28 -3.72 -9.28
CA TRP A 64 0.51 -4.62 -10.13
C TRP A 64 0.55 -6.05 -9.59
N CYS A 65 -0.59 -6.75 -9.63
CA CYS A 65 -0.70 -8.15 -9.24
C CYS A 65 -1.23 -8.98 -10.41
N ASP A 66 -0.60 -10.11 -10.71
CA ASP A 66 -1.03 -11.04 -11.79
C ASP A 66 -2.45 -11.59 -11.52
N ARG A 67 -2.78 -11.80 -10.26
CA ARG A 67 -4.11 -12.23 -9.80
C ARG A 67 -4.65 -11.21 -8.82
N ASN A 68 -5.97 -11.03 -8.85
CA ASN A 68 -6.66 -10.17 -7.89
C ASN A 68 -6.45 -10.70 -6.45
N PRO A 69 -5.70 -9.98 -5.58
CA PRO A 69 -5.39 -10.44 -4.24
C PRO A 69 -6.46 -10.07 -3.21
N PHE A 70 -7.53 -9.38 -3.63
CA PHE A 70 -8.54 -8.81 -2.74
C PHE A 70 -9.74 -9.72 -2.58
N ASP A 71 -10.26 -9.77 -1.36
CA ASP A 71 -11.52 -10.40 -1.00
C ASP A 71 -12.48 -9.38 -0.40
N ARG A 72 -13.78 -9.60 -0.57
CA ARG A 72 -14.80 -8.74 0.06
C ARG A 72 -14.77 -8.80 1.59
N TYR A 73 -14.41 -9.94 2.14
CA TYR A 73 -14.40 -10.22 3.57
C TYR A 73 -13.08 -10.86 3.97
N GLU A 74 -12.35 -10.16 4.81
CA GLU A 74 -11.13 -10.65 5.44
C GLU A 74 -11.37 -10.91 6.92
N SER A 75 -10.71 -11.92 7.48
CA SER A 75 -10.96 -12.36 8.85
C SER A 75 -10.01 -11.74 9.88
N TYR A 76 -8.91 -11.14 9.45
CA TYR A 76 -7.88 -10.57 10.32
C TYR A 76 -7.03 -9.53 9.56
N SER A 77 -6.34 -8.69 10.31
CA SER A 77 -5.42 -7.69 9.76
C SER A 77 -4.13 -8.33 9.26
N TRP A 78 -3.70 -7.97 8.06
CA TRP A 78 -2.49 -8.52 7.44
C TRP A 78 -1.76 -7.49 6.58
N TYR A 79 -0.46 -7.74 6.39
CA TYR A 79 0.41 -6.98 5.47
C TYR A 79 1.07 -7.94 4.48
N MET A 80 1.08 -7.56 3.20
CA MET A 80 1.60 -8.39 2.12
C MET A 80 3.12 -8.28 2.02
N VAL A 81 3.76 -9.43 1.97
CA VAL A 81 5.20 -9.57 1.74
C VAL A 81 5.46 -10.61 0.66
N SER A 82 6.53 -10.42 -0.09
CA SER A 82 6.97 -11.42 -1.06
C SER A 82 7.84 -12.50 -0.39
N ASP A 83 7.94 -13.65 -1.04
CA ASP A 83 8.90 -14.71 -0.71
C ASP A 83 10.36 -14.33 -1.10
N LEU A 84 10.53 -13.25 -1.85
CA LEU A 84 11.86 -12.71 -2.16
C LEU A 84 12.49 -12.06 -0.94
N VAL A 85 13.82 -12.15 -0.86
CA VAL A 85 14.62 -11.51 0.19
C VAL A 85 15.40 -10.35 -0.41
N GLU A 86 15.23 -9.18 0.18
CA GLU A 86 15.88 -7.94 -0.22
C GLU A 86 16.73 -7.38 0.90
N ASN A 87 17.90 -6.82 0.55
CA ASN A 87 18.82 -6.28 1.55
C ASN A 87 18.28 -5.00 2.21
N GLU A 88 17.41 -4.27 1.52
CA GLU A 88 16.82 -3.03 1.99
C GLU A 88 15.62 -3.25 2.90
N SER A 89 15.00 -4.44 2.85
CA SER A 89 13.88 -4.76 3.72
C SER A 89 14.30 -4.91 5.17
N SER A 90 13.59 -4.25 6.06
CA SER A 90 13.78 -4.27 7.51
C SER A 90 12.92 -5.30 8.25
N VAL A 91 12.14 -6.13 7.53
CA VAL A 91 11.20 -7.09 8.14
C VAL A 91 11.41 -8.49 7.63
N ARG A 92 11.26 -9.46 8.51
CA ARG A 92 11.25 -10.89 8.17
C ARG A 92 10.06 -11.60 8.78
N VAL A 93 9.49 -12.54 8.04
CA VAL A 93 8.37 -13.36 8.54
C VAL A 93 8.96 -14.53 9.34
N ASN A 94 8.49 -14.70 10.57
CA ASN A 94 8.83 -15.81 11.43
C ASN A 94 7.86 -17.01 11.24
N ARG A 95 8.13 -18.13 11.95
CA ARG A 95 7.31 -19.36 11.87
C ARG A 95 5.86 -19.18 12.35
N LYS A 96 5.57 -18.10 13.06
CA LYS A 96 4.22 -17.76 13.54
C LYS A 96 3.47 -16.81 12.60
N MET A 97 4.03 -16.54 11.42
CA MET A 97 3.50 -15.55 10.48
C MET A 97 3.51 -14.11 11.03
N GLU A 98 4.40 -13.80 11.97
CA GLU A 98 4.61 -12.45 12.48
C GLU A 98 5.71 -11.76 11.67
N LEU A 99 5.52 -10.49 11.38
CA LEU A 99 6.50 -9.61 10.73
C LEU A 99 7.40 -9.00 11.82
N VAL A 100 8.64 -9.47 11.90
CA VAL A 100 9.61 -9.04 12.90
C VAL A 100 10.72 -8.21 12.24
N THR A 101 11.20 -7.18 12.94
CA THR A 101 12.30 -6.36 12.46
C THR A 101 13.60 -7.16 12.41
N VAL A 102 14.41 -6.88 11.41
CA VAL A 102 15.76 -7.43 11.29
C VAL A 102 16.77 -6.29 11.28
N PRO A 103 18.00 -6.53 11.76
CA PRO A 103 19.07 -5.54 11.69
C PRO A 103 19.36 -5.16 10.23
N GLU A 104 19.72 -3.91 10.02
CA GLU A 104 20.10 -3.38 8.72
C GLU A 104 21.18 -4.25 8.06
N GLY A 105 21.03 -4.53 6.78
CA GLY A 105 21.94 -5.36 6.00
C GLY A 105 21.78 -6.88 6.15
N ASN A 106 20.89 -7.36 7.03
CA ASN A 106 20.62 -8.80 7.15
C ASN A 106 19.60 -9.31 6.13
N GLY A 107 19.00 -8.43 5.37
CA GLY A 107 17.94 -8.73 4.42
C GLY A 107 16.65 -9.22 5.07
N GLY A 108 15.55 -8.84 4.49
CA GLY A 108 14.20 -9.21 4.93
C GLY A 108 13.33 -9.62 3.74
N ASN A 109 12.08 -9.98 4.00
CA ASN A 109 11.10 -10.21 2.94
C ASN A 109 10.77 -8.90 2.24
N ALA A 110 10.67 -8.90 0.91
CA ALA A 110 10.25 -7.72 0.15
C ALA A 110 8.85 -7.28 0.60
N MET A 111 8.73 -6.02 0.99
CA MET A 111 7.49 -5.41 1.48
C MET A 111 6.70 -4.88 0.29
N ILE A 112 5.46 -5.37 0.11
CA ILE A 112 4.65 -5.02 -1.07
C ILE A 112 3.79 -3.77 -0.83
N GLY A 113 3.54 -3.41 0.42
CA GLY A 113 2.75 -2.22 0.75
C GLY A 113 1.24 -2.44 0.82
N ILE A 114 0.70 -3.53 0.28
CA ILE A 114 -0.72 -3.87 0.41
C ILE A 114 -0.99 -4.37 1.83
N CYS A 115 -1.96 -3.77 2.49
CA CYS A 115 -2.36 -4.12 3.84
C CYS A 115 -3.87 -4.13 3.97
N TYR A 116 -4.41 -5.05 4.79
CA TYR A 116 -5.78 -5.01 5.24
C TYR A 116 -5.82 -4.80 6.75
N LEU A 117 -6.70 -3.91 7.18
CA LEU A 117 -6.88 -3.56 8.59
C LEU A 117 -8.32 -3.79 9.02
N THR A 118 -8.49 -4.41 10.18
CA THR A 118 -9.80 -4.63 10.81
C THR A 118 -9.66 -4.69 12.33
N GLY A 119 -10.77 -4.51 13.03
CA GLY A 119 -10.85 -4.68 14.48
C GLY A 119 -9.92 -3.77 15.29
N GLU A 120 -9.33 -4.31 16.34
CA GLU A 120 -8.47 -3.56 17.26
C GLU A 120 -7.22 -2.98 16.55
N GLU A 121 -6.63 -3.74 15.63
CA GLU A 121 -5.43 -3.29 14.89
C GLU A 121 -5.72 -2.04 14.07
N ALA A 122 -6.87 -1.94 13.41
CA ALA A 122 -7.26 -0.75 12.63
C ALA A 122 -7.31 0.51 13.52
N GLY A 123 -7.89 0.40 14.71
CA GLY A 123 -7.92 1.48 15.71
C GLY A 123 -6.53 1.90 16.17
N ILE A 124 -5.68 0.94 16.52
CA ILE A 124 -4.29 1.20 16.95
C ILE A 124 -3.49 1.88 15.83
N VAL A 125 -3.61 1.41 14.59
CA VAL A 125 -2.90 2.01 13.44
C VAL A 125 -3.38 3.44 13.20
N ALA A 126 -4.68 3.69 13.24
CA ALA A 126 -5.23 5.04 13.08
C ALA A 126 -4.70 6.03 14.15
N GLU A 127 -4.61 5.59 15.40
CA GLU A 127 -4.04 6.37 16.51
C GLU A 127 -2.53 6.60 16.33
N ASN A 128 -1.79 5.57 15.94
CA ASN A 128 -0.34 5.68 15.67
C ASN A 128 -0.07 6.67 14.54
N ILE A 129 -0.80 6.58 13.41
CA ILE A 129 -0.70 7.53 12.29
C ILE A 129 -0.91 8.97 12.77
N GLU A 130 -1.98 9.21 13.54
CA GLU A 130 -2.27 10.55 14.07
C GLU A 130 -1.16 11.03 15.02
N LYS A 131 -0.61 10.16 15.85
CA LYS A 131 0.47 10.48 16.78
C LYS A 131 1.78 10.80 16.06
N LEU A 132 2.20 9.93 15.14
CA LEU A 132 3.44 10.09 14.37
C LEU A 132 3.39 11.33 13.50
N SER A 133 2.28 11.59 12.83
CA SER A 133 2.13 12.73 11.93
C SER A 133 2.20 14.12 12.60
N ARG A 134 2.15 14.20 13.92
CA ARG A 134 2.35 15.45 14.70
C ARG A 134 3.81 15.77 14.97
N ASP A 135 4.70 14.86 14.73
CA ASP A 135 6.13 15.01 15.01
C ASP A 135 6.90 15.12 13.68
N LEU A 136 7.54 16.26 13.47
CA LEU A 136 8.28 16.59 12.24
C LEU A 136 9.37 15.56 11.88
N ARG A 137 9.84 14.78 12.86
CA ARG A 137 10.81 13.69 12.60
C ARG A 137 10.25 12.60 11.71
N TYR A 138 8.92 12.48 11.63
CA TYR A 138 8.21 11.49 10.84
C TYR A 138 7.65 12.04 9.51
N ASP A 139 8.01 13.26 9.12
CA ASP A 139 7.55 13.83 7.85
C ASP A 139 8.02 13.03 6.63
N GLY A 140 9.22 12.43 6.70
CA GLY A 140 9.82 11.64 5.63
C GLY A 140 9.60 10.12 5.72
N VAL A 141 8.80 9.61 6.67
CA VAL A 141 8.64 8.16 6.86
C VAL A 141 7.42 7.61 6.12
N PHE A 142 7.49 6.31 5.85
CA PHE A 142 6.36 5.55 5.29
C PHE A 142 5.30 5.24 6.35
N TRP A 143 4.06 5.06 5.91
CA TRP A 143 2.93 4.80 6.80
C TRP A 143 3.07 3.48 7.57
N GLU A 144 3.85 2.53 7.07
CA GLU A 144 4.17 1.25 7.73
C GLU A 144 4.80 1.44 9.11
N GLU A 145 5.41 2.58 9.38
CA GLU A 145 5.90 2.91 10.71
C GLU A 145 4.78 2.83 11.77
N ALA A 146 3.54 3.11 11.39
CA ALA A 146 2.39 3.00 12.28
C ALA A 146 1.99 1.56 12.62
N LEU A 147 2.48 0.56 11.87
CA LEU A 147 2.24 -0.86 12.14
C LEU A 147 3.12 -1.43 13.25
N TYR A 148 4.22 -0.76 13.57
CA TYR A 148 5.19 -1.31 14.51
C TYR A 148 4.77 -1.16 15.98
N ARG A 149 4.96 -2.25 16.71
CA ARG A 149 4.95 -2.29 18.16
C ARG A 149 6.25 -2.93 18.63
N LYS A 150 7.23 -2.09 19.02
CA LYS A 150 8.61 -2.47 19.31
C LYS A 150 9.29 -3.06 18.06
N ASP A 151 9.67 -4.33 18.13
CA ASP A 151 10.44 -5.09 17.14
C ASP A 151 9.58 -5.93 16.18
N LYS A 152 8.27 -5.70 16.15
CA LYS A 152 7.36 -6.40 15.25
C LYS A 152 6.15 -5.55 14.83
N MET A 153 5.56 -5.90 13.70
CA MET A 153 4.27 -5.36 13.29
C MET A 153 3.12 -6.03 14.06
N ILE A 154 2.03 -5.27 14.25
CA ILE A 154 0.82 -5.76 14.93
C ILE A 154 -0.10 -6.59 14.03
N VAL A 155 0.18 -6.65 12.74
CA VAL A 155 -0.56 -7.39 11.72
C VAL A 155 0.15 -8.68 11.34
N ALA A 156 -0.57 -9.67 10.82
CA ALA A 156 0.00 -10.91 10.32
C ALA A 156 0.64 -10.74 8.93
N ALA A 157 1.58 -11.62 8.58
CA ALA A 157 2.12 -11.66 7.23
C ALA A 157 1.14 -12.38 6.28
N ARG A 158 1.00 -11.85 5.05
CA ARG A 158 0.41 -12.56 3.92
C ARG A 158 1.45 -12.67 2.82
N PHE A 159 1.80 -13.88 2.44
CA PHE A 159 2.78 -14.11 1.38
C PHE A 159 2.15 -14.00 0.00
N VAL A 160 2.91 -13.40 -0.91
CA VAL A 160 2.71 -13.46 -2.36
C VAL A 160 4.00 -13.99 -3.00
N HIS A 161 3.87 -14.69 -4.13
CA HIS A 161 5.05 -15.09 -4.89
C HIS A 161 5.64 -13.87 -5.60
N GLY A 162 6.96 -13.71 -5.56
CA GLY A 162 7.62 -12.53 -6.13
C GLY A 162 7.39 -12.34 -7.63
N SER A 163 7.08 -13.43 -8.37
CA SER A 163 6.69 -13.34 -9.78
C SER A 163 5.25 -12.84 -10.03
N ASP A 164 4.40 -12.86 -9.00
CA ASP A 164 2.97 -12.53 -9.12
C ASP A 164 2.68 -11.06 -8.77
N VAL A 165 3.72 -10.32 -8.41
CA VAL A 165 3.67 -8.92 -8.00
C VAL A 165 4.79 -8.13 -8.66
N VAL A 166 4.49 -6.96 -9.18
CA VAL A 166 5.46 -6.03 -9.78
C VAL A 166 5.22 -4.62 -9.25
N GLU A 167 6.26 -4.00 -8.73
CA GLU A 167 6.28 -2.57 -8.44
C GLU A 167 6.72 -1.82 -9.71
N ILE A 168 5.87 -0.90 -10.17
CA ILE A 168 6.06 -0.17 -11.43
C ILE A 168 6.59 1.24 -11.12
N ASN A 169 7.90 1.39 -11.15
CA ASN A 169 8.58 2.66 -10.88
C ASN A 169 8.96 3.42 -12.15
N THR A 170 8.97 2.74 -13.33
CA THR A 170 9.38 3.35 -14.60
C THR A 170 8.42 3.00 -15.72
N TYR A 171 8.44 3.85 -16.76
CA TYR A 171 7.67 3.60 -17.99
C TYR A 171 8.15 2.34 -18.73
N GLU A 172 9.43 2.03 -18.65
CA GLU A 172 10.03 0.82 -19.22
C GLU A 172 9.45 -0.43 -18.56
N GLN A 173 9.37 -0.48 -17.22
CA GLN A 173 8.74 -1.58 -16.47
C GLN A 173 7.27 -1.76 -16.85
N LEU A 174 6.52 -0.66 -16.99
CA LEU A 174 5.13 -0.72 -17.44
C LEU A 174 5.01 -1.33 -18.84
N ARG A 175 5.88 -0.94 -19.79
CA ARG A 175 5.90 -1.48 -21.15
C ARG A 175 6.26 -2.97 -21.20
N GLU A 176 7.21 -3.39 -20.38
CA GLU A 176 7.59 -4.80 -20.26
C GLU A 176 6.41 -5.62 -19.76
N LEU A 177 5.72 -5.16 -18.73
CA LEU A 177 4.54 -5.80 -18.19
C LEU A 177 3.42 -5.92 -19.22
N ASP A 178 3.13 -4.83 -19.96
CA ASP A 178 2.12 -4.80 -21.03
C ASP A 178 2.45 -5.78 -22.17
N SER A 179 3.73 -5.88 -22.54
CA SER A 179 4.18 -6.81 -23.59
C SER A 179 4.05 -8.28 -23.21
N HIS A 180 4.15 -8.61 -21.92
CA HIS A 180 4.01 -9.99 -21.41
C HIS A 180 2.56 -10.39 -21.17
N SER A 181 1.71 -9.45 -20.77
CA SER A 181 0.30 -9.70 -20.45
C SER A 181 -0.59 -9.88 -21.68
N GLY A 182 -0.12 -9.53 -22.88
CA GLY A 182 -0.73 -9.83 -24.18
C GLY A 182 -2.16 -9.34 -24.42
N GLN A 183 -2.78 -8.64 -23.47
CA GLN A 183 -4.18 -8.23 -23.50
C GLN A 183 -4.54 -6.92 -22.78
N LEU A 184 -3.59 -6.18 -22.26
CA LEU A 184 -3.93 -4.84 -21.75
C LEU A 184 -4.16 -3.92 -22.97
N LYS A 185 -5.42 -3.58 -23.20
CA LYS A 185 -5.77 -2.59 -24.22
C LYS A 185 -5.13 -1.26 -23.82
N THR A 186 -4.52 -0.63 -24.78
CA THR A 186 -3.70 0.59 -24.73
C THR A 186 -4.36 1.81 -24.06
N ASP A 187 -5.63 1.75 -23.70
CA ASP A 187 -6.40 2.85 -23.12
C ASP A 187 -6.15 3.05 -21.60
N ALA A 188 -5.50 2.09 -20.93
CA ALA A 188 -5.15 2.18 -19.50
C ALA A 188 -3.81 2.86 -19.20
N ILE A 189 -3.03 3.21 -20.21
CA ILE A 189 -1.61 3.63 -20.09
C ILE A 189 -1.44 5.12 -19.65
N GLN A 190 -2.48 5.86 -19.35
CA GLN A 190 -2.35 7.28 -19.00
C GLN A 190 -2.19 7.57 -17.50
N VAL A 191 -2.11 6.58 -16.63
CA VAL A 191 -1.99 6.80 -15.19
C VAL A 191 -0.67 6.29 -14.66
N ILE A 192 0.38 7.07 -14.83
CA ILE A 192 1.63 6.91 -14.08
C ILE A 192 1.57 7.90 -12.92
N CYS A 193 1.37 7.41 -11.71
CA CYS A 193 1.58 8.17 -10.51
C CYS A 193 3.09 8.34 -10.31
N GLN A 194 3.61 9.53 -10.57
CA GLN A 194 4.90 9.91 -10.02
C GLN A 194 4.70 10.27 -8.55
N ALA A 195 5.29 9.47 -7.66
CA ALA A 195 5.40 9.77 -6.24
C ALA A 195 6.26 11.01 -6.00
#